data_07e1dab0d6990374edd2c40f1d3bd414
#
_entry.id   07e1dab0d6990374edd2c40f1d3bd414
#
_cell.length_a   1.000
_cell.length_b   1.000
_cell.length_c   1.000
_cell.angle_alpha   90.00
_cell.angle_beta   90.00
_cell.angle_gamma   90.00
#
_symmetry.space_group_name_H-M   'P 1'
#
loop_
_entity.id
_entity.type
_entity.pdbx_description
1 polymer ?
#
loop_
_entity_poly.entity_id
_entity_poly.type
_entity_poly.pdbx_seq_one_letter_code
_entity_poly.pdbx_strand_id
1 'polypeptide(L)'
;MRRRLIALSLLALLLLLAGGATTSSAKSKPKPKKAKKALTAKQKLAKVKHFVVIYEENHSFDNLYGGWEGVDGRTKAPAGRTTQVSQAGTPYTCLLQNDGNLTSPPLGASCTDTTTGASFSSAFTNAPFSIDQYIPATATTCPDPAHAFSFPNGVKNGSGLPGGCTRDLVHEFYQEQYQLNGGAQNRYVTGSDSIGMTMGYYDTKALPIYGYLHAKGHPRYAILDNFFQAAFGGSFLNHQWLIAAASPTYANPPDALRSIIDSNGMPVKYPLYNPTGTVRRGPIAVACPSPVPGRACGDFAVNTMQPTYQPFGSFGAKLVPQTNPTIGDRLIAKNVNWSWFAGGWSNAAGVVSGPGWTNGSGPNCSDANVISGSKYPNCPDNLFQFHHQPFNYYAAYAPGETKRAHLRDEAEFLDVASASSGKHCGLPPVSFVKPLGEENEHPGYASEPNGSNHLVTLVRTIERSACAKDTMVIVAYDEFGGQWDHVSPPGQGATAGPHDEWGPGSRIAALVISPSLGAPFVVDHTQHDTTSILATLEHRYNVAPLGTRDAAVRDLSSVFLAKAAH
;
A
#
# COMPACT_ATOMS: atom_id res chain seq x y z
N MET A 1 24.47 -74.27 -9.26
CA MET A 1 25.16 -75.25 -10.15
C MET A 1 26.28 -74.55 -10.88
N ARG A 2 27.52 -75.05 -10.64
CA ARG A 2 28.70 -75.15 -11.49
C ARG A 2 29.17 -73.86 -12.24
N ARG A 3 30.33 -73.19 -11.81
CA ARG A 3 31.72 -73.59 -12.07
C ARG A 3 32.07 -73.39 -13.54
N ARG A 4 33.14 -72.69 -14.00
CA ARG A 4 34.63 -72.69 -13.78
C ARG A 4 35.24 -71.56 -14.61
N LEU A 5 36.13 -70.69 -14.18
CA LEU A 5 37.60 -70.81 -14.06
C LEU A 5 38.36 -71.25 -15.32
N ILE A 6 39.38 -70.49 -15.73
CA ILE A 6 40.77 -70.81 -16.13
C ILE A 6 41.27 -69.59 -16.97
N ALA A 7 42.20 -68.74 -16.68
CA ALA A 7 43.61 -68.78 -16.27
C ALA A 7 44.66 -68.85 -17.42
N LEU A 8 45.56 -67.85 -17.38
CA LEU A 8 46.96 -67.80 -17.82
C LEU A 8 47.34 -67.92 -19.31
N SER A 9 48.14 -66.94 -19.84
CA SER A 9 49.59 -67.11 -19.99
C SER A 9 50.29 -65.86 -20.48
N LEU A 10 51.46 -65.59 -19.89
CA LEU A 10 52.54 -64.66 -20.28
C LEU A 10 53.08 -64.96 -21.66
N LEU A 11 53.54 -63.93 -22.39
CA LEU A 11 54.80 -63.96 -23.08
C LEU A 11 55.41 -62.54 -23.24
N ALA A 12 56.60 -62.36 -22.71
CA ALA A 12 57.47 -61.19 -22.85
C ALA A 12 58.23 -61.22 -24.19
N LEU A 13 58.34 -60.08 -24.85
CA LEU A 13 59.44 -59.87 -25.83
C LEU A 13 59.95 -58.43 -25.71
N LEU A 14 61.25 -58.34 -25.27
CA LEU A 14 62.05 -57.13 -25.35
C LEU A 14 62.43 -56.86 -26.80
N LEU A 15 62.36 -55.59 -27.21
CA LEU A 15 63.22 -55.02 -28.24
C LEU A 15 63.46 -53.55 -27.93
N LEU A 16 64.72 -53.22 -27.64
CA LEU A 16 65.33 -51.90 -27.57
C LEU A 16 65.30 -51.28 -28.97
N LEU A 17 65.09 -49.95 -29.06
CA LEU A 17 65.91 -49.01 -29.83
C LEU A 17 65.39 -47.55 -29.66
N ALA A 18 66.31 -46.79 -29.11
CA ALA A 18 66.73 -45.42 -29.42
C ALA A 18 65.73 -44.27 -29.64
N GLY A 19 65.77 -43.29 -28.76
CA GLY A 19 66.07 -41.90 -29.07
C GLY A 19 64.95 -40.99 -29.52
N GLY A 20 64.55 -40.17 -28.61
CA GLY A 20 63.74 -38.99 -28.95
C GLY A 20 63.15 -38.31 -27.69
N ALA A 21 63.98 -37.46 -27.05
CA ALA A 21 63.49 -36.63 -25.95
C ALA A 21 62.54 -35.51 -26.49
N THR A 22 61.23 -35.72 -26.44
CA THR A 22 60.28 -34.65 -26.59
C THR A 22 59.92 -34.18 -25.19
N THR A 23 60.34 -32.98 -24.85
CA THR A 23 59.90 -32.26 -23.65
C THR A 23 58.38 -31.95 -23.75
N SER A 24 57.56 -32.79 -23.15
CA SER A 24 56.14 -32.54 -22.97
C SER A 24 55.93 -31.41 -21.94
N SER A 25 55.68 -30.22 -22.43
CA SER A 25 55.23 -29.09 -21.60
C SER A 25 53.90 -29.46 -20.98
N ALA A 26 53.90 -29.84 -19.71
CA ALA A 26 52.69 -30.06 -18.94
C ALA A 26 51.92 -28.73 -18.82
N LYS A 27 50.87 -28.54 -19.62
CA LYS A 27 49.91 -27.44 -19.44
C LYS A 27 49.29 -27.59 -18.04
N SER A 28 49.67 -26.70 -17.13
CA SER A 28 49.06 -26.59 -15.81
C SER A 28 47.54 -26.41 -15.95
N LYS A 29 46.76 -27.32 -15.39
CA LYS A 29 45.30 -27.17 -15.31
C LYS A 29 44.99 -25.82 -14.63
N PRO A 30 44.10 -24.98 -15.18
CA PRO A 30 43.72 -23.73 -14.55
C PRO A 30 43.12 -24.04 -13.17
N LYS A 31 43.66 -23.39 -12.13
CA LYS A 31 43.09 -23.46 -10.78
C LYS A 31 41.61 -23.10 -10.83
N PRO A 32 40.72 -23.87 -10.19
CA PRO A 32 39.30 -23.53 -10.17
C PRO A 32 39.13 -22.11 -9.59
N LYS A 33 38.52 -21.22 -10.35
CA LYS A 33 38.15 -19.88 -9.84
C LYS A 33 37.26 -20.09 -8.62
N LYS A 34 37.71 -19.65 -7.43
CA LYS A 34 36.88 -19.65 -6.22
C LYS A 34 35.55 -18.98 -6.57
N ALA A 35 34.45 -19.70 -6.45
CA ALA A 35 33.14 -19.15 -6.63
C ALA A 35 33.00 -17.93 -5.69
N LYS A 36 32.64 -16.76 -6.24
CA LYS A 36 32.40 -15.57 -5.44
C LYS A 36 31.27 -15.91 -4.48
N LYS A 37 31.51 -15.79 -3.18
CA LYS A 37 30.48 -16.00 -2.16
C LYS A 37 29.30 -15.06 -2.45
N ALA A 38 28.07 -15.60 -2.48
CA ALA A 38 26.87 -14.80 -2.68
C ALA A 38 26.76 -13.74 -1.58
N LEU A 39 26.32 -12.55 -1.94
CA LEU A 39 26.10 -11.46 -0.99
C LEU A 39 24.93 -11.79 -0.06
N THR A 40 25.09 -11.43 1.22
CA THR A 40 23.97 -11.48 2.19
C THR A 40 22.91 -10.43 1.85
N ALA A 41 21.69 -10.56 2.39
CA ALA A 41 20.62 -9.57 2.25
C ALA A 41 21.09 -8.17 2.68
N LYS A 42 21.72 -8.05 3.85
CA LYS A 42 22.32 -6.80 4.34
C LYS A 42 23.35 -6.20 3.39
N GLN A 43 24.20 -7.04 2.76
CA GLN A 43 25.18 -6.56 1.78
C GLN A 43 24.53 -6.11 0.48
N LYS A 44 23.39 -6.71 0.08
CA LYS A 44 22.61 -6.25 -1.08
C LYS A 44 21.92 -4.94 -0.77
N LEU A 45 21.26 -4.82 0.39
CA LEU A 45 20.63 -3.58 0.86
C LEU A 45 21.65 -2.42 0.90
N ALA A 46 22.86 -2.66 1.39
CA ALA A 46 23.94 -1.65 1.44
C ALA A 46 24.35 -1.11 0.07
N LYS A 47 24.03 -1.81 -1.04
CA LYS A 47 24.30 -1.37 -2.41
C LYS A 47 23.22 -0.51 -3.01
N VAL A 48 22.03 -0.50 -2.43
CA VAL A 48 20.95 0.36 -2.84
C VAL A 48 21.34 1.81 -2.51
N LYS A 49 21.28 2.69 -3.51
CA LYS A 49 21.62 4.10 -3.34
C LYS A 49 20.38 5.00 -3.25
N HIS A 50 19.33 4.59 -3.95
CA HIS A 50 18.08 5.32 -3.99
C HIS A 50 16.93 4.41 -3.56
N PHE A 51 16.13 4.88 -2.62
CA PHE A 51 14.86 4.28 -2.24
C PHE A 51 13.75 5.18 -2.77
N VAL A 52 12.83 4.61 -3.53
CA VAL A 52 11.63 5.30 -3.97
C VAL A 52 10.45 4.54 -3.38
N VAL A 53 9.72 5.18 -2.49
CA VAL A 53 8.50 4.67 -1.87
C VAL A 53 7.32 5.32 -2.58
N ILE A 54 6.59 4.56 -3.39
CA ILE A 54 5.34 4.98 -4.04
C ILE A 54 4.21 4.49 -3.14
N TYR A 55 3.37 5.42 -2.67
CA TYR A 55 2.36 5.16 -1.67
C TYR A 55 0.98 5.39 -2.26
N GLU A 56 0.34 4.27 -2.67
CA GLU A 56 -0.96 4.23 -3.33
C GLU A 56 -2.10 4.18 -2.30
N GLU A 57 -3.35 4.09 -2.77
CA GLU A 57 -4.54 4.21 -1.93
C GLU A 57 -5.46 2.99 -2.01
N ASN A 58 -5.83 2.58 -0.86
CA ASN A 58 -7.04 1.98 -0.33
C ASN A 58 -7.41 0.63 -0.93
N HIS A 59 -6.46 -0.32 -0.94
CA HIS A 59 -6.77 -1.68 -1.36
C HIS A 59 -6.18 -2.74 -0.43
N SER A 60 -7.05 -3.66 0.03
CA SER A 60 -6.55 -4.89 0.64
C SER A 60 -5.82 -5.74 -0.40
N PHE A 61 -4.97 -6.66 0.06
CA PHE A 61 -4.24 -7.54 -0.83
C PHE A 61 -5.18 -8.43 -1.66
N ASP A 62 -6.19 -9.02 -1.05
CA ASP A 62 -7.14 -9.88 -1.75
C ASP A 62 -8.02 -9.11 -2.73
N ASN A 63 -8.34 -7.87 -2.44
CA ASN A 63 -9.14 -7.03 -3.31
C ASN A 63 -8.43 -6.76 -4.65
N LEU A 64 -7.11 -6.48 -4.63
CA LEU A 64 -6.38 -6.03 -5.81
C LEU A 64 -5.37 -7.06 -6.34
N TYR A 65 -4.47 -7.58 -5.49
CA TYR A 65 -3.38 -8.48 -5.90
C TYR A 65 -3.60 -9.95 -5.55
N GLY A 66 -4.73 -10.30 -4.94
CA GLY A 66 -5.05 -11.67 -4.54
C GLY A 66 -5.19 -12.68 -5.69
N GLY A 67 -5.12 -12.25 -6.93
CA GLY A 67 -5.07 -13.09 -8.14
C GLY A 67 -3.68 -13.27 -8.75
N TRP A 68 -2.62 -12.74 -8.14
CA TRP A 68 -1.24 -12.89 -8.61
C TRP A 68 -0.74 -14.32 -8.45
N GLU A 69 0.26 -14.73 -9.24
CA GLU A 69 0.82 -16.08 -9.20
C GLU A 69 1.66 -16.31 -7.94
N GLY A 70 1.52 -17.50 -7.35
CA GLY A 70 2.36 -17.95 -6.24
C GLY A 70 2.02 -17.37 -4.87
N VAL A 71 1.18 -16.34 -4.80
CA VAL A 71 0.82 -15.65 -3.55
C VAL A 71 -0.12 -16.47 -2.66
N ASP A 72 -0.22 -16.08 -1.39
CA ASP A 72 -1.33 -16.44 -0.52
C ASP A 72 -2.52 -15.52 -0.81
N GLY A 73 -3.27 -15.85 -1.85
CA GLY A 73 -4.36 -15.03 -2.37
C GLY A 73 -5.74 -15.67 -2.17
N ARG A 74 -6.76 -15.02 -2.72
CA ARG A 74 -8.20 -15.36 -2.54
C ARG A 74 -8.54 -16.84 -2.68
N THR A 75 -7.90 -17.55 -3.62
CA THR A 75 -8.17 -18.98 -3.86
C THR A 75 -7.73 -19.88 -2.72
N LYS A 76 -6.92 -19.39 -1.80
CA LYS A 76 -6.48 -20.10 -0.61
C LYS A 76 -7.29 -19.75 0.63
N ALA A 77 -8.23 -18.81 0.52
CA ALA A 77 -9.05 -18.36 1.63
C ALA A 77 -9.92 -19.49 2.19
N PRO A 78 -9.87 -19.76 3.51
CA PRO A 78 -10.75 -20.75 4.13
C PRO A 78 -12.20 -20.28 4.09
N ALA A 79 -13.14 -21.21 3.87
CA ALA A 79 -14.59 -20.90 3.79
C ALA A 79 -15.10 -20.12 5.03
N GLY A 80 -14.58 -20.41 6.23
CA GLY A 80 -14.98 -19.70 7.45
C GLY A 80 -14.57 -18.22 7.48
N ARG A 81 -13.64 -17.79 6.61
CA ARG A 81 -13.21 -16.39 6.48
C ARG A 81 -13.88 -15.66 5.32
N THR A 82 -14.36 -16.41 4.32
CA THR A 82 -15.12 -15.82 3.19
C THR A 82 -16.60 -15.64 3.52
N THR A 83 -17.12 -16.40 4.49
CA THR A 83 -18.53 -16.35 4.90
C THR A 83 -18.73 -15.24 5.94
N GLN A 84 -19.44 -14.19 5.57
CA GLN A 84 -19.73 -13.05 6.43
C GLN A 84 -20.90 -13.36 7.38
N VAL A 85 -20.87 -12.76 8.57
CA VAL A 85 -21.85 -13.01 9.63
C VAL A 85 -22.54 -11.74 10.09
N SER A 86 -23.77 -11.88 10.56
CA SER A 86 -24.55 -10.82 11.19
C SER A 86 -23.92 -10.33 12.50
N GLN A 87 -24.47 -9.27 13.08
CA GLN A 87 -24.07 -8.76 14.39
C GLN A 87 -24.17 -9.84 15.49
N ALA A 88 -25.15 -10.77 15.38
CA ALA A 88 -25.31 -11.90 16.28
C ALA A 88 -24.36 -13.08 15.99
N GLY A 89 -23.54 -13.01 14.95
CA GLY A 89 -22.61 -14.08 14.56
C GLY A 89 -23.23 -15.16 13.67
N THR A 90 -24.46 -14.98 13.19
CA THR A 90 -25.13 -15.92 12.27
C THR A 90 -24.68 -15.64 10.84
N PRO A 91 -24.26 -16.66 10.06
CA PRO A 91 -23.91 -16.49 8.66
C PRO A 91 -25.11 -15.95 7.84
N TYR A 92 -24.84 -14.97 6.95
CA TYR A 92 -25.81 -14.54 5.97
C TYR A 92 -26.06 -15.62 4.92
N THR A 93 -27.26 -15.66 4.34
CA THR A 93 -27.55 -16.46 3.15
C THR A 93 -27.05 -15.76 1.88
N CYS A 94 -27.23 -14.44 1.83
CA CYS A 94 -26.72 -13.59 0.75
C CYS A 94 -26.19 -12.26 1.30
N LEU A 95 -25.49 -11.51 0.43
CA LEU A 95 -24.96 -10.20 0.74
C LEU A 95 -25.92 -9.13 0.23
N LEU A 96 -26.42 -8.27 1.11
CA LEU A 96 -27.12 -7.06 0.73
C LEU A 96 -26.16 -6.15 -0.08
N GLN A 97 -26.63 -5.59 -1.19
CA GLN A 97 -25.85 -4.69 -2.04
C GLN A 97 -26.55 -3.33 -2.16
N ASN A 98 -25.80 -2.25 -1.96
CA ASN A 98 -26.26 -0.88 -2.08
C ASN A 98 -25.44 -0.01 -3.03
N ASP A 99 -24.50 -0.60 -3.78
CA ASP A 99 -23.79 0.08 -4.85
C ASP A 99 -24.64 0.07 -6.12
N GLY A 100 -25.02 1.26 -6.61
CA GLY A 100 -25.87 1.42 -7.78
C GLY A 100 -25.20 0.93 -9.07
N ASN A 101 -23.88 1.09 -9.20
CA ASN A 101 -23.14 0.66 -10.38
C ASN A 101 -23.03 -0.86 -10.48
N LEU A 102 -22.91 -1.57 -9.36
CA LEU A 102 -22.94 -3.04 -9.34
C LEU A 102 -24.30 -3.63 -9.68
N THR A 103 -25.36 -2.85 -9.51
CA THR A 103 -26.75 -3.29 -9.72
C THR A 103 -27.41 -2.65 -10.94
N SER A 104 -26.65 -2.01 -11.81
CA SER A 104 -27.13 -1.36 -13.03
C SER A 104 -26.57 -2.07 -14.27
N PRO A 105 -27.44 -2.60 -15.18
CA PRO A 105 -28.91 -2.65 -15.05
C PRO A 105 -29.36 -3.53 -13.87
N PRO A 106 -30.61 -3.40 -13.39
CA PRO A 106 -31.11 -4.14 -12.23
C PRO A 106 -30.89 -5.65 -12.35
N LEU A 107 -30.32 -6.25 -11.32
CA LEU A 107 -30.03 -7.68 -11.26
C LEU A 107 -31.20 -8.44 -10.66
N GLY A 108 -31.53 -9.61 -11.22
CA GLY A 108 -32.50 -10.54 -10.64
C GLY A 108 -31.98 -11.15 -9.33
N ALA A 109 -32.79 -11.12 -8.28
CA ALA A 109 -32.43 -11.76 -7.02
C ALA A 109 -32.29 -13.27 -7.17
N SER A 110 -31.21 -13.84 -6.65
CA SER A 110 -30.91 -15.28 -6.65
C SER A 110 -31.06 -15.92 -5.27
N CYS A 111 -31.11 -15.09 -4.20
CA CYS A 111 -31.22 -15.54 -2.82
C CYS A 111 -31.98 -14.54 -1.94
N THR A 112 -32.48 -15.01 -0.79
CA THR A 112 -33.12 -14.20 0.23
C THR A 112 -32.47 -14.45 1.58
N ASP A 113 -32.19 -13.39 2.33
CA ASP A 113 -31.66 -13.44 3.68
C ASP A 113 -32.69 -12.95 4.70
N THR A 114 -32.75 -13.61 5.85
CA THR A 114 -33.64 -13.28 6.97
C THR A 114 -32.91 -13.23 8.31
N THR A 115 -31.57 -13.27 8.30
CA THR A 115 -30.75 -13.42 9.52
C THR A 115 -30.75 -12.19 10.42
N THR A 116 -31.07 -11.02 9.89
CA THR A 116 -31.11 -9.74 10.62
C THR A 116 -32.47 -9.37 11.18
N GLY A 117 -33.48 -10.25 11.01
CA GLY A 117 -34.87 -9.95 11.33
C GLY A 117 -35.58 -9.08 10.29
N ALA A 118 -34.89 -8.51 9.34
CA ALA A 118 -35.40 -7.89 8.13
C ALA A 118 -35.07 -8.79 6.94
N SER A 119 -36.07 -9.12 6.11
CA SER A 119 -35.83 -9.91 4.88
C SER A 119 -35.32 -9.00 3.78
N PHE A 120 -34.26 -9.41 3.07
CA PHE A 120 -33.83 -8.80 1.82
C PHE A 120 -33.48 -9.88 0.79
N SER A 121 -33.61 -9.53 -0.49
CA SER A 121 -33.21 -10.40 -1.61
C SER A 121 -32.04 -9.76 -2.35
N SER A 122 -31.13 -10.60 -2.86
CA SER A 122 -29.90 -10.17 -3.55
C SER A 122 -29.53 -11.09 -4.69
N ALA A 123 -28.76 -10.56 -5.64
CA ALA A 123 -28.05 -11.33 -6.65
C ALA A 123 -26.67 -11.83 -6.17
N PHE A 124 -26.22 -11.41 -4.98
CA PHE A 124 -24.87 -11.69 -4.46
C PHE A 124 -24.95 -12.74 -3.35
N THR A 125 -24.30 -13.88 -3.58
CA THR A 125 -24.15 -14.91 -2.54
C THR A 125 -23.16 -14.45 -1.46
N ASN A 126 -23.17 -15.11 -0.29
CA ASN A 126 -22.25 -14.78 0.80
C ASN A 126 -20.83 -15.30 0.51
N ALA A 127 -20.15 -14.66 -0.43
CA ALA A 127 -18.80 -14.97 -0.87
C ALA A 127 -18.16 -13.76 -1.57
N PRO A 128 -16.82 -13.72 -1.74
CA PRO A 128 -16.17 -12.72 -2.59
C PRO A 128 -16.66 -12.79 -4.04
N PHE A 129 -16.77 -11.63 -4.70
CA PHE A 129 -17.22 -11.52 -6.09
C PHE A 129 -16.34 -10.57 -6.90
N SER A 130 -16.26 -10.78 -8.24
CA SER A 130 -15.50 -9.90 -9.12
C SER A 130 -16.29 -8.63 -9.44
N ILE A 131 -15.70 -7.46 -9.15
CA ILE A 131 -16.25 -6.14 -9.50
C ILE A 131 -16.28 -5.97 -11.02
N ASP A 132 -15.25 -6.44 -11.73
CA ASP A 132 -15.11 -6.30 -13.19
C ASP A 132 -16.23 -6.98 -13.99
N GLN A 133 -16.96 -7.91 -13.37
CA GLN A 133 -18.14 -8.51 -14.00
C GLN A 133 -19.32 -7.52 -14.12
N TYR A 134 -19.34 -6.49 -13.29
CA TYR A 134 -20.40 -5.49 -13.21
C TYR A 134 -19.92 -4.12 -13.71
N ILE A 135 -18.65 -3.78 -13.41
CA ILE A 135 -17.99 -2.53 -13.80
C ILE A 135 -16.70 -2.91 -14.51
N PRO A 136 -16.75 -3.17 -15.84
CA PRO A 136 -15.57 -3.62 -16.57
C PRO A 136 -14.40 -2.65 -16.46
N ALA A 137 -13.19 -3.17 -16.23
CA ALA A 137 -11.96 -2.37 -16.13
C ALA A 137 -11.68 -1.49 -17.38
N THR A 138 -12.26 -1.84 -18.54
CA THR A 138 -12.16 -1.08 -19.78
C THR A 138 -13.30 -0.07 -19.98
N ALA A 139 -14.24 0.03 -19.04
CA ALA A 139 -15.37 0.96 -19.14
C ALA A 139 -14.86 2.41 -19.13
N THR A 140 -15.37 3.23 -20.03
CA THR A 140 -15.08 4.67 -20.10
C THR A 140 -16.18 5.52 -19.43
N THR A 141 -17.25 4.88 -18.99
CA THR A 141 -18.37 5.48 -18.25
C THR A 141 -18.86 4.49 -17.21
N CYS A 142 -19.36 5.00 -16.08
CA CYS A 142 -19.98 4.16 -15.07
C CYS A 142 -21.31 3.55 -15.57
N PRO A 143 -21.67 2.31 -15.18
CA PRO A 143 -22.95 1.68 -15.53
C PRO A 143 -24.16 2.51 -15.11
N ASP A 144 -24.10 3.18 -13.97
CA ASP A 144 -25.11 4.15 -13.49
C ASP A 144 -24.45 5.52 -13.28
N PRO A 145 -24.29 6.34 -14.34
CA PRO A 145 -23.62 7.63 -14.26
C PRO A 145 -24.31 8.63 -13.30
N ALA A 146 -25.63 8.49 -13.09
CA ALA A 146 -26.37 9.36 -12.19
C ALA A 146 -26.06 9.10 -10.70
N HIS A 147 -25.54 7.92 -10.38
CA HIS A 147 -25.20 7.48 -9.03
C HIS A 147 -23.70 7.14 -8.89
N ALA A 148 -22.85 7.66 -9.78
CA ALA A 148 -21.41 7.61 -9.59
C ALA A 148 -21.03 8.36 -8.31
N PHE A 149 -20.19 7.74 -7.47
CA PHE A 149 -19.77 8.35 -6.22
C PHE A 149 -18.70 9.40 -6.48
N SER A 150 -18.64 10.44 -5.68
CA SER A 150 -17.70 11.56 -5.69
C SER A 150 -17.68 12.41 -6.97
N PHE A 151 -17.49 11.81 -8.16
CA PHE A 151 -17.45 12.52 -9.46
C PHE A 151 -18.29 11.77 -10.48
N PRO A 152 -19.30 12.44 -11.11
CA PRO A 152 -20.10 11.83 -12.16
C PRO A 152 -19.19 11.27 -13.27
N ASN A 153 -19.39 10.00 -13.62
CA ASN A 153 -18.57 9.29 -14.61
C ASN A 153 -17.06 9.27 -14.35
N GLY A 154 -16.64 9.59 -13.13
CA GLY A 154 -15.24 9.67 -12.76
C GLY A 154 -14.41 10.58 -13.64
N VAL A 155 -15.02 11.53 -14.33
CA VAL A 155 -14.31 12.46 -15.19
C VAL A 155 -13.64 13.51 -14.34
N LYS A 156 -12.36 13.69 -14.57
CA LYS A 156 -11.57 14.73 -13.99
C LYS A 156 -10.69 15.40 -15.05
N ASN A 157 -10.44 16.69 -14.89
CA ASN A 157 -9.60 17.47 -15.80
C ASN A 157 -10.05 17.42 -17.27
N GLY A 158 -11.30 17.07 -17.56
CA GLY A 158 -11.74 16.86 -18.93
C GLY A 158 -11.07 15.68 -19.64
N SER A 159 -10.42 14.78 -18.88
CA SER A 159 -9.66 13.65 -19.44
C SER A 159 -10.56 12.58 -20.06
N GLY A 160 -11.83 12.52 -19.65
CA GLY A 160 -12.76 11.47 -20.06
C GLY A 160 -12.44 10.09 -19.48
N LEU A 161 -11.53 10.00 -18.50
CA LEU A 161 -11.20 8.76 -17.83
C LEU A 161 -12.23 8.47 -16.74
N PRO A 162 -12.74 7.22 -16.65
CA PRO A 162 -13.65 6.85 -15.60
C PRO A 162 -12.93 6.77 -14.25
N GLY A 163 -13.62 7.20 -13.21
CA GLY A 163 -13.20 7.02 -11.83
C GLY A 163 -14.44 7.14 -10.94
N GLY A 164 -14.38 6.65 -9.71
CA GLY A 164 -15.51 6.74 -8.80
C GLY A 164 -16.72 5.90 -9.19
N CYS A 165 -16.55 4.87 -10.02
CA CYS A 165 -17.62 3.93 -10.34
C CYS A 165 -17.93 2.97 -9.19
N THR A 166 -16.98 2.71 -8.33
CA THR A 166 -17.20 2.07 -7.04
C THR A 166 -17.25 3.14 -5.95
N ARG A 167 -17.93 2.86 -4.86
CA ARG A 167 -18.00 3.82 -3.75
C ARG A 167 -16.76 3.73 -2.87
N ASP A 168 -16.49 4.83 -2.17
CA ASP A 168 -15.57 4.87 -1.04
C ASP A 168 -16.22 4.12 0.14
N LEU A 169 -15.58 3.06 0.64
CA LEU A 169 -16.07 2.25 1.75
C LEU A 169 -15.54 2.80 3.07
N VAL A 170 -16.29 2.64 4.17
CA VAL A 170 -15.76 3.02 5.48
C VAL A 170 -14.49 2.25 5.83
N HIS A 171 -13.42 2.97 6.10
CA HIS A 171 -12.11 2.46 6.48
C HIS A 171 -11.56 3.26 7.68
N GLU A 172 -12.26 3.20 8.81
CA GLU A 172 -11.93 3.97 10.01
C GLU A 172 -11.47 3.07 11.17
N PHE A 173 -10.81 3.68 12.15
CA PHE A 173 -10.05 3.02 13.20
C PHE A 173 -10.82 1.95 13.99
N TYR A 174 -12.03 2.26 14.44
CA TYR A 174 -12.82 1.31 15.23
C TYR A 174 -13.61 0.35 14.36
N GLN A 175 -14.03 0.79 13.19
CA GLN A 175 -14.77 -0.03 12.23
C GLN A 175 -13.93 -1.20 11.73
N GLU A 176 -12.69 -0.96 11.35
CA GLU A 176 -11.79 -2.03 10.92
C GLU A 176 -11.61 -3.08 12.01
N GLN A 177 -11.37 -2.66 13.26
CA GLN A 177 -11.22 -3.60 14.37
C GLN A 177 -12.44 -4.48 14.60
N TYR A 178 -13.66 -3.94 14.33
CA TYR A 178 -14.89 -4.73 14.35
C TYR A 178 -14.96 -5.68 13.14
N GLN A 179 -14.60 -5.22 11.95
CA GLN A 179 -14.60 -6.00 10.71
C GLN A 179 -13.67 -7.21 10.79
N LEU A 180 -12.48 -7.04 11.35
CA LEU A 180 -11.50 -8.11 11.58
C LEU A 180 -12.02 -9.21 12.52
N ASN A 181 -12.92 -8.88 13.43
CA ASN A 181 -13.56 -9.79 14.39
C ASN A 181 -12.55 -10.72 15.09
N GLY A 182 -11.49 -10.13 15.69
CA GLY A 182 -10.45 -10.91 16.36
C GLY A 182 -9.73 -11.93 15.46
N GLY A 183 -9.59 -11.60 14.17
CA GLY A 183 -8.91 -12.43 13.16
C GLY A 183 -9.80 -13.40 12.40
N ALA A 184 -11.11 -13.44 12.70
CA ALA A 184 -12.06 -14.28 11.96
C ALA A 184 -12.35 -13.75 10.54
N GLN A 185 -12.08 -12.47 10.25
CA GLN A 185 -12.22 -11.83 8.94
C GLN A 185 -13.66 -11.88 8.37
N ASN A 186 -14.68 -11.84 9.20
CA ASN A 186 -16.04 -12.20 8.79
C ASN A 186 -17.14 -11.21 9.23
N ARG A 187 -16.76 -9.95 9.60
CA ARG A 187 -17.73 -8.89 9.93
C ARG A 187 -17.59 -7.64 9.03
N TYR A 188 -16.94 -7.77 7.87
CA TYR A 188 -16.78 -6.65 6.94
C TYR A 188 -18.15 -6.12 6.46
N VAL A 189 -19.03 -7.02 6.04
CA VAL A 189 -20.37 -6.68 5.56
C VAL A 189 -21.21 -6.01 6.65
N THR A 190 -21.17 -6.52 7.86
CA THR A 190 -21.94 -5.98 8.99
C THR A 190 -21.36 -4.65 9.48
N GLY A 191 -20.03 -4.53 9.49
CA GLY A 191 -19.30 -3.37 10.00
C GLY A 191 -19.09 -2.25 8.97
N SER A 192 -19.82 -2.26 7.85
CA SER A 192 -19.64 -1.29 6.77
C SER A 192 -20.92 -0.57 6.36
N ASP A 193 -20.78 0.68 5.94
CA ASP A 193 -21.79 1.46 5.24
C ASP A 193 -22.09 0.91 3.83
N SER A 194 -21.10 0.21 3.26
CA SER A 194 -21.10 -0.31 1.89
C SER A 194 -21.47 -1.78 1.80
N ILE A 195 -21.77 -2.40 2.96
CA ILE A 195 -22.28 -3.78 3.10
C ILE A 195 -21.61 -4.77 2.14
N GLY A 196 -22.32 -5.38 1.19
CA GLY A 196 -21.80 -6.42 0.30
C GLY A 196 -20.64 -5.99 -0.60
N MET A 197 -20.49 -4.68 -0.88
CA MET A 197 -19.37 -4.16 -1.67
C MET A 197 -18.01 -4.49 -1.04
N THR A 198 -17.93 -4.62 0.27
CA THR A 198 -16.69 -4.98 0.98
C THR A 198 -16.07 -6.30 0.52
N MET A 199 -16.86 -7.20 -0.07
CA MET A 199 -16.44 -8.51 -0.56
C MET A 199 -16.04 -8.50 -2.04
N GLY A 200 -16.05 -7.33 -2.68
CA GLY A 200 -15.65 -7.16 -4.07
C GLY A 200 -14.13 -7.26 -4.26
N TYR A 201 -13.71 -7.76 -5.41
CA TYR A 201 -12.30 -7.75 -5.84
C TYR A 201 -12.19 -7.44 -7.32
N TYR A 202 -11.03 -6.89 -7.72
CA TYR A 202 -10.70 -6.61 -9.11
C TYR A 202 -9.96 -7.79 -9.75
N ASP A 203 -10.05 -7.92 -11.07
CA ASP A 203 -9.21 -8.86 -11.81
C ASP A 203 -7.76 -8.34 -11.82
N THR A 204 -6.93 -8.93 -11.00
CA THR A 204 -5.49 -8.62 -10.92
C THR A 204 -4.82 -8.58 -12.29
N LYS A 205 -5.24 -9.45 -13.23
CA LYS A 205 -4.63 -9.56 -14.57
C LYS A 205 -5.05 -8.45 -15.53
N ALA A 206 -6.12 -7.75 -15.22
CA ALA A 206 -6.56 -6.57 -15.97
C ALA A 206 -5.78 -5.30 -15.58
N LEU A 207 -5.04 -5.32 -14.46
CA LEU A 207 -4.28 -4.16 -14.00
C LEU A 207 -3.08 -3.87 -14.92
N PRO A 208 -2.87 -2.61 -15.35
CA PRO A 208 -1.71 -2.20 -16.12
C PRO A 208 -0.36 -2.58 -15.51
N ILE A 209 -0.21 -2.47 -14.18
CA ILE A 209 1.04 -2.88 -13.49
C ILE A 209 1.30 -4.39 -13.63
N TYR A 210 0.26 -5.23 -13.57
CA TYR A 210 0.40 -6.66 -13.81
C TYR A 210 0.91 -6.91 -15.24
N GLY A 211 0.27 -6.31 -16.24
CA GLY A 211 0.69 -6.41 -17.65
C GLY A 211 2.13 -5.94 -17.86
N TYR A 212 2.54 -4.83 -17.23
CA TYR A 212 3.89 -4.29 -17.32
C TYR A 212 4.93 -5.24 -16.71
N LEU A 213 4.67 -5.79 -15.53
CA LEU A 213 5.59 -6.69 -14.83
C LEU A 213 5.63 -8.12 -15.41
N HIS A 214 4.70 -8.47 -16.33
CA HIS A 214 4.71 -9.72 -17.09
C HIS A 214 5.17 -9.56 -18.55
N ALA A 215 5.42 -8.31 -18.99
CA ALA A 215 5.91 -8.05 -20.34
C ALA A 215 7.35 -8.56 -20.52
N LYS A 216 7.72 -8.91 -21.76
CA LYS A 216 9.10 -9.30 -22.10
C LYS A 216 10.07 -8.18 -21.72
N GLY A 217 11.07 -8.51 -20.91
CA GLY A 217 12.10 -7.55 -20.46
C GLY A 217 11.67 -6.67 -19.29
N HIS A 218 10.62 -7.06 -18.58
CA HIS A 218 10.19 -6.39 -17.34
C HIS A 218 11.32 -6.29 -16.30
N PRO A 219 11.30 -5.29 -15.39
CA PRO A 219 12.25 -5.22 -14.29
C PRO A 219 12.08 -6.41 -13.35
N ARG A 220 13.12 -6.71 -12.56
CA ARG A 220 13.01 -7.71 -11.49
C ARG A 220 12.12 -7.18 -10.39
N TYR A 221 11.15 -7.98 -9.94
CA TYR A 221 10.23 -7.59 -8.89
C TYR A 221 9.93 -8.71 -7.89
N ALA A 222 9.53 -8.30 -6.71
CA ALA A 222 8.98 -9.13 -5.65
C ALA A 222 7.56 -8.67 -5.34
N ILE A 223 6.64 -9.61 -5.15
CA ILE A 223 5.35 -9.34 -4.51
C ILE A 223 5.44 -9.80 -3.05
N LEU A 224 4.92 -8.97 -2.13
CA LEU A 224 4.93 -9.26 -0.70
C LEU A 224 3.49 -9.62 -0.29
N ASP A 225 3.23 -10.89 -0.10
CA ASP A 225 1.88 -11.38 0.17
C ASP A 225 1.54 -11.51 1.66
N ASN A 226 2.41 -10.96 2.51
CA ASN A 226 2.23 -10.91 3.95
C ASN A 226 2.64 -9.53 4.49
N PHE A 227 2.14 -8.47 3.83
CA PHE A 227 2.40 -7.07 4.16
C PHE A 227 1.12 -6.40 4.66
N PHE A 228 1.20 -5.76 5.83
CA PHE A 228 0.04 -5.20 6.53
C PHE A 228 0.12 -3.68 6.65
N GLN A 229 -1.02 -3.00 6.70
CA GLN A 229 -1.04 -1.58 7.09
C GLN A 229 -0.56 -1.42 8.53
N ALA A 230 0.13 -0.31 8.82
CA ALA A 230 0.74 -0.12 10.15
C ALA A 230 -0.27 0.06 11.28
N ALA A 231 -1.34 0.80 11.02
CA ALA A 231 -2.36 1.11 12.02
C ALA A 231 -3.75 0.75 11.50
N PHE A 232 -4.66 0.41 12.39
CA PHE A 232 -6.08 0.28 12.04
C PHE A 232 -6.62 1.59 11.48
N GLY A 233 -7.59 1.48 10.57
CA GLY A 233 -8.28 2.62 9.99
C GLY A 233 -7.61 3.20 8.76
N GLY A 234 -7.89 4.47 8.48
CA GLY A 234 -7.72 5.08 7.19
C GLY A 234 -6.39 5.78 6.93
N SER A 235 -6.35 6.41 5.75
CA SER A 235 -5.16 7.03 5.15
C SER A 235 -4.49 8.05 6.06
N PHE A 236 -5.25 8.89 6.76
CA PHE A 236 -4.66 9.86 7.68
C PHE A 236 -3.69 9.22 8.68
N LEU A 237 -4.13 8.16 9.36
CA LEU A 237 -3.33 7.54 10.40
C LEU A 237 -2.16 6.76 9.82
N ASN A 238 -2.38 6.02 8.73
CA ASN A 238 -1.34 5.22 8.08
C ASN A 238 -0.23 6.08 7.44
N HIS A 239 -0.56 7.27 6.92
CA HIS A 239 0.45 8.24 6.51
C HIS A 239 1.32 8.75 7.68
N GLN A 240 0.72 8.97 8.86
CA GLN A 240 1.49 9.35 10.05
C GLN A 240 2.42 8.20 10.50
N TRP A 241 1.92 6.97 10.47
CA TRP A 241 2.73 5.80 10.81
C TRP A 241 3.87 5.55 9.81
N LEU A 242 3.67 5.83 8.51
CA LEU A 242 4.74 5.74 7.50
C LEU A 242 5.90 6.69 7.80
N ILE A 243 5.66 7.86 8.40
CA ILE A 243 6.73 8.84 8.61
C ILE A 243 7.23 8.93 10.05
N ALA A 244 6.46 8.45 11.03
CA ALA A 244 6.75 8.67 12.46
C ALA A 244 6.59 7.43 13.35
N ALA A 245 6.10 6.30 12.83
CA ALA A 245 5.79 5.07 13.59
C ALA A 245 4.97 5.35 14.87
N ALA A 246 4.06 6.32 14.83
CA ALA A 246 3.27 6.74 15.97
C ALA A 246 1.96 7.41 15.55
N SER A 247 0.93 7.24 16.38
CA SER A 247 -0.33 7.96 16.28
C SER A 247 -0.17 9.41 16.76
N PRO A 248 -0.72 10.40 16.02
CA PRO A 248 -0.62 11.81 16.39
C PRO A 248 -1.35 12.11 17.70
N THR A 249 -0.78 13.00 18.50
CA THR A 249 -1.37 13.42 19.77
C THR A 249 -2.20 14.70 19.63
N TYR A 250 -3.23 14.82 20.45
CA TYR A 250 -4.04 16.03 20.60
C TYR A 250 -4.30 16.26 22.10
N ALA A 251 -3.39 16.95 22.78
CA ALA A 251 -3.52 17.18 24.21
C ALA A 251 -4.82 17.92 24.58
N ASN A 252 -5.59 17.36 25.52
CA ASN A 252 -6.86 17.90 26.00
C ASN A 252 -7.87 18.22 24.86
N PRO A 253 -8.20 17.25 24.00
CA PRO A 253 -9.12 17.53 22.90
C PRO A 253 -10.54 17.81 23.41
N PRO A 254 -11.30 18.64 22.71
CA PRO A 254 -12.72 18.83 23.02
C PRO A 254 -13.47 17.49 23.02
N ASP A 255 -14.34 17.26 23.99
CA ASP A 255 -15.15 16.03 24.09
C ASP A 255 -15.97 15.77 22.82
N ALA A 256 -16.39 16.82 22.13
CA ALA A 256 -17.13 16.70 20.86
C ALA A 256 -16.35 16.01 19.76
N LEU A 257 -15.02 15.99 19.81
CA LEU A 257 -14.16 15.32 18.82
C LEU A 257 -13.87 13.85 19.19
N ARG A 258 -14.15 13.42 20.42
CA ARG A 258 -13.89 12.04 20.84
C ARG A 258 -14.90 11.07 20.26
N SER A 259 -14.44 9.92 19.87
CA SER A 259 -15.31 8.78 19.58
C SER A 259 -15.99 8.27 20.85
N ILE A 260 -17.19 7.75 20.72
CA ILE A 260 -17.91 6.97 21.73
C ILE A 260 -18.31 5.66 21.06
N ILE A 261 -17.83 4.54 21.58
CA ILE A 261 -18.09 3.21 21.00
C ILE A 261 -19.03 2.42 21.92
N ASP A 262 -19.79 1.52 21.32
CA ASP A 262 -20.62 0.57 22.06
C ASP A 262 -19.80 -0.63 22.59
N SER A 263 -20.47 -1.58 23.22
CA SER A 263 -19.84 -2.80 23.78
C SER A 263 -19.16 -3.70 22.73
N ASN A 264 -19.47 -3.52 21.44
CA ASN A 264 -18.81 -4.23 20.34
C ASN A 264 -17.64 -3.43 19.72
N GLY A 265 -17.42 -2.20 20.19
CA GLY A 265 -16.39 -1.32 19.69
C GLY A 265 -16.77 -0.48 18.48
N MET A 266 -18.07 -0.35 18.18
CA MET A 266 -18.55 0.42 17.03
C MET A 266 -19.04 1.81 17.43
N PRO A 267 -18.63 2.87 16.68
CA PRO A 267 -18.98 4.26 16.98
C PRO A 267 -20.25 4.73 16.27
N VAL A 268 -20.91 3.92 15.43
CA VAL A 268 -21.97 4.37 14.53
C VAL A 268 -22.87 3.21 14.09
N LYS A 269 -24.08 3.55 13.64
CA LYS A 269 -25.02 2.63 13.01
C LYS A 269 -24.70 2.47 11.51
N TYR A 270 -24.80 1.23 11.02
CA TYR A 270 -24.74 0.90 9.59
C TYR A 270 -25.98 0.10 9.15
N PRO A 271 -26.19 -0.13 7.85
CA PRO A 271 -27.41 -0.81 7.37
C PRO A 271 -27.68 -2.17 8.04
N LEU A 272 -26.60 -2.94 8.36
CA LEU A 272 -26.70 -4.25 9.01
C LEU A 272 -26.12 -4.27 10.43
N TYR A 273 -25.81 -3.08 10.99
CA TYR A 273 -25.31 -2.94 12.35
C TYR A 273 -26.14 -1.94 13.16
N ASN A 274 -26.64 -2.36 14.31
CA ASN A 274 -27.35 -1.51 15.26
C ASN A 274 -26.57 -1.41 16.57
N PRO A 275 -25.97 -0.24 16.89
CA PRO A 275 -25.20 -0.07 18.10
C PRO A 275 -26.10 -0.12 19.36
N THR A 276 -25.51 -0.52 20.48
CA THR A 276 -26.16 -0.50 21.79
C THR A 276 -25.69 0.73 22.57
N GLY A 277 -26.64 1.50 23.10
CA GLY A 277 -26.33 2.72 23.86
C GLY A 277 -25.98 3.93 23.00
N THR A 278 -25.35 4.92 23.62
CA THR A 278 -24.91 6.14 22.96
C THR A 278 -23.59 5.90 22.23
N VAL A 279 -23.54 6.29 20.98
CA VAL A 279 -22.33 6.20 20.14
C VAL A 279 -22.06 7.52 19.43
N ARG A 280 -20.80 7.77 19.12
CA ARG A 280 -20.35 8.92 18.34
C ARG A 280 -19.07 8.60 17.58
N ARG A 281 -19.09 8.82 16.30
CA ARG A 281 -17.92 8.81 15.42
C ARG A 281 -17.14 10.12 15.61
N GLY A 282 -15.88 10.04 15.93
CA GLY A 282 -15.01 11.22 16.11
C GLY A 282 -13.61 10.98 15.59
N PRO A 283 -12.83 12.05 15.31
CA PRO A 283 -11.45 11.92 14.88
C PRO A 283 -10.48 11.56 16.03
N ILE A 284 -10.87 11.74 17.28
CA ILE A 284 -10.06 11.43 18.47
C ILE A 284 -10.52 10.10 19.07
N ALA A 285 -9.55 9.35 19.60
CA ALA A 285 -9.80 8.09 20.27
C ALA A 285 -10.78 8.24 21.45
N VAL A 286 -11.40 7.15 21.87
CA VAL A 286 -12.23 7.11 23.08
C VAL A 286 -11.43 7.52 24.30
N ALA A 287 -12.09 8.04 25.32
CA ALA A 287 -11.43 8.34 26.61
C ALA A 287 -10.95 7.04 27.29
N CYS A 288 -9.85 7.13 28.07
CA CYS A 288 -9.37 6.03 28.89
C CYS A 288 -10.05 6.02 30.29
N PRO A 289 -10.32 4.83 30.86
CA PRO A 289 -10.16 3.52 30.23
C PRO A 289 -11.16 3.30 29.11
N SER A 290 -10.75 2.55 28.09
CA SER A 290 -11.66 2.18 26.99
C SER A 290 -12.81 1.31 27.51
N PRO A 291 -14.05 1.51 27.05
CA PRO A 291 -15.18 0.65 27.37
C PRO A 291 -15.02 -0.78 26.79
N VAL A 292 -14.14 -0.96 25.81
CA VAL A 292 -13.80 -2.26 25.24
C VAL A 292 -12.33 -2.56 25.53
N PRO A 293 -12.02 -3.58 26.33
CA PRO A 293 -10.65 -3.92 26.67
C PRO A 293 -9.77 -4.17 25.44
N GLY A 294 -8.52 -3.69 25.49
CA GLY A 294 -7.55 -3.84 24.39
C GLY A 294 -7.72 -2.85 23.25
N ARG A 295 -8.68 -1.93 23.31
CA ARG A 295 -8.81 -0.84 22.33
C ARG A 295 -7.93 0.36 22.74
N ALA A 296 -7.23 0.92 21.78
CA ALA A 296 -6.48 2.16 21.98
C ALA A 296 -7.42 3.28 22.47
N CYS A 297 -6.96 4.07 23.44
CA CYS A 297 -7.72 5.15 24.04
C CYS A 297 -6.81 6.34 24.38
N GLY A 298 -7.38 7.49 24.70
CA GLY A 298 -6.64 8.67 25.15
C GLY A 298 -6.65 9.83 24.15
N ASP A 299 -5.67 10.68 24.27
CA ASP A 299 -5.57 11.95 23.56
C ASP A 299 -4.84 11.78 22.20
N PHE A 300 -5.35 10.90 21.35
CA PHE A 300 -4.77 10.56 20.06
C PHE A 300 -5.77 10.76 18.92
N ALA A 301 -5.30 11.36 17.83
CA ALA A 301 -6.07 11.40 16.59
C ALA A 301 -5.96 10.04 15.87
N VAL A 302 -7.13 9.43 15.61
CA VAL A 302 -7.23 8.09 14.98
C VAL A 302 -7.95 8.12 13.62
N ASN A 303 -8.73 9.17 13.35
CA ASN A 303 -9.38 9.40 12.07
C ASN A 303 -9.01 10.77 11.52
N THR A 304 -9.35 11.04 10.28
CA THR A 304 -8.90 12.22 9.51
C THR A 304 -9.17 13.54 10.23
N MET A 305 -8.11 14.30 10.42
CA MET A 305 -8.11 15.71 10.82
C MET A 305 -7.34 16.54 9.79
N GLN A 306 -7.68 17.82 9.68
CA GLN A 306 -6.95 18.73 8.80
C GLN A 306 -5.61 19.15 9.40
N PRO A 307 -4.57 19.43 8.59
CA PRO A 307 -3.34 20.01 9.10
C PRO A 307 -3.58 21.43 9.63
N THR A 308 -2.78 21.86 10.58
CA THR A 308 -2.82 23.24 11.10
C THR A 308 -2.32 24.24 10.05
N TYR A 309 -1.29 23.86 9.32
CA TYR A 309 -0.61 24.71 8.34
C TYR A 309 -1.21 24.54 6.94
N GLN A 310 -1.14 25.64 6.15
CA GLN A 310 -1.48 25.58 4.72
C GLN A 310 -0.52 24.61 3.97
N PRO A 311 -1.07 23.84 3.01
CA PRO A 311 -2.49 23.75 2.60
C PRO A 311 -3.34 22.91 3.57
N PHE A 312 -4.59 23.31 3.75
CA PHE A 312 -5.60 22.58 4.52
C PHE A 312 -6.99 22.77 3.92
N GLY A 313 -7.89 21.80 4.13
CA GLY A 313 -9.29 21.89 3.72
C GLY A 313 -10.09 22.86 4.59
N SER A 314 -11.20 23.35 4.05
CA SER A 314 -12.13 24.23 4.75
C SER A 314 -13.05 23.50 5.74
N PHE A 315 -13.04 22.17 5.76
CA PHE A 315 -13.92 21.33 6.57
C PHE A 315 -13.12 20.49 7.57
N GLY A 316 -13.78 20.07 8.64
CA GLY A 316 -13.20 19.22 9.68
C GLY A 316 -12.35 19.99 10.71
N ALA A 317 -12.07 19.32 11.80
CA ALA A 317 -11.22 19.84 12.86
C ALA A 317 -9.74 19.80 12.44
N LYS A 318 -8.97 20.78 12.89
CA LYS A 318 -7.51 20.81 12.70
C LYS A 318 -6.79 20.10 13.82
N LEU A 319 -5.81 19.28 13.46
CA LEU A 319 -4.91 18.69 14.42
C LEU A 319 -3.91 19.74 14.90
N VAL A 320 -3.59 19.73 16.19
CA VAL A 320 -2.51 20.56 16.75
C VAL A 320 -1.17 20.16 16.15
N PRO A 321 -0.19 21.11 16.04
CA PRO A 321 1.11 20.79 15.47
C PRO A 321 1.82 19.66 16.21
N GLN A 322 2.32 18.68 15.45
CA GLN A 322 3.10 17.57 16.00
C GLN A 322 4.57 17.97 16.16
N THR A 323 5.25 17.41 17.17
CA THR A 323 6.65 17.75 17.50
C THR A 323 7.55 16.54 17.68
N ASN A 324 6.98 15.33 17.68
CA ASN A 324 7.77 14.10 17.71
C ASN A 324 8.62 13.95 16.42
N PRO A 325 9.76 13.24 16.48
CA PRO A 325 10.64 13.11 15.33
C PRO A 325 9.98 12.27 14.23
N THR A 326 10.32 12.59 12.99
CA THR A 326 9.96 11.86 11.78
C THR A 326 11.17 11.16 11.17
N ILE A 327 10.95 10.27 10.20
CA ILE A 327 12.04 9.68 9.42
C ILE A 327 12.85 10.76 8.69
N GLY A 328 12.21 11.84 8.24
CA GLY A 328 12.87 13.00 7.64
C GLY A 328 13.89 13.63 8.58
N ASP A 329 13.56 13.77 9.86
CA ASP A 329 14.47 14.30 10.87
C ASP A 329 15.67 13.36 11.10
N ARG A 330 15.43 12.05 11.13
CA ARG A 330 16.49 11.03 11.27
C ARG A 330 17.46 11.06 10.08
N LEU A 331 16.94 11.19 8.86
CA LEU A 331 17.74 11.25 7.63
C LEU A 331 18.57 12.55 7.59
N ILE A 332 17.97 13.71 7.89
CA ILE A 332 18.68 14.99 7.97
C ILE A 332 19.85 14.91 8.97
N ALA A 333 19.64 14.33 10.15
CA ALA A 333 20.69 14.17 11.16
C ALA A 333 21.88 13.32 10.69
N LYS A 334 21.73 12.55 9.60
CA LYS A 334 22.79 11.76 8.96
C LYS A 334 23.26 12.35 7.63
N ASN A 335 22.86 13.57 7.29
CA ASN A 335 23.15 14.21 6.00
C ASN A 335 22.67 13.37 4.81
N VAL A 336 21.58 12.63 4.96
CA VAL A 336 20.90 11.91 3.89
C VAL A 336 19.80 12.80 3.33
N ASN A 337 19.93 13.19 2.07
CA ASN A 337 18.90 13.98 1.39
C ASN A 337 17.66 13.13 1.12
N TRP A 338 16.49 13.74 1.22
CA TRP A 338 15.21 13.08 0.96
C TRP A 338 14.17 14.11 0.50
N SER A 339 13.07 13.62 -0.08
CA SER A 339 11.90 14.46 -0.38
C SER A 339 10.62 13.64 -0.30
N TRP A 340 9.53 14.34 0.02
CA TRP A 340 8.16 13.88 -0.16
C TRP A 340 7.60 14.60 -1.38
N PHE A 341 7.30 13.83 -2.43
CA PHE A 341 6.76 14.33 -3.69
C PHE A 341 5.26 13.98 -3.74
N ALA A 342 4.41 14.99 -3.61
CA ALA A 342 2.95 14.81 -3.65
C ALA A 342 2.38 15.45 -4.92
N GLY A 343 1.52 14.74 -5.62
CA GLY A 343 0.79 15.25 -6.78
C GLY A 343 -0.05 16.47 -6.40
N GLY A 344 0.05 17.56 -7.18
CA GLY A 344 -0.68 18.79 -6.95
C GLY A 344 -0.18 19.64 -5.77
N TRP A 345 0.98 19.33 -5.19
CA TRP A 345 1.54 20.08 -4.06
C TRP A 345 1.80 21.55 -4.40
N SER A 346 2.35 21.84 -5.57
CA SER A 346 2.66 23.21 -5.96
C SER A 346 1.42 24.09 -6.01
N ASN A 347 0.33 23.57 -6.55
CA ASN A 347 -0.97 24.26 -6.55
C ASN A 347 -1.50 24.45 -5.13
N ALA A 348 -1.51 23.42 -4.33
CA ALA A 348 -2.07 23.47 -2.98
C ALA A 348 -1.25 24.37 -2.04
N ALA A 349 0.08 24.29 -2.10
CA ALA A 349 0.98 25.07 -1.25
C ALA A 349 1.25 26.49 -1.77
N GLY A 350 0.80 26.83 -2.99
CA GLY A 350 1.02 28.13 -3.59
C GLY A 350 2.46 28.36 -4.09
N VAL A 351 3.13 27.30 -4.58
CA VAL A 351 4.46 27.37 -5.19
C VAL A 351 4.33 27.83 -6.64
N VAL A 352 4.06 29.12 -6.81
CA VAL A 352 3.79 29.74 -8.12
C VAL A 352 4.93 29.49 -9.09
N SER A 353 4.61 29.02 -10.30
CA SER A 353 5.56 28.67 -11.36
C SER A 353 6.55 27.55 -11.01
N GLY A 354 6.34 26.83 -9.91
CA GLY A 354 7.11 25.63 -9.59
C GLY A 354 6.68 24.43 -10.45
N PRO A 355 7.43 23.31 -10.41
CA PRO A 355 7.00 22.07 -11.04
C PRO A 355 5.59 21.67 -10.59
N GLY A 356 4.72 21.27 -11.51
CA GLY A 356 3.33 20.91 -11.21
C GLY A 356 2.36 22.10 -11.00
N TRP A 357 2.84 23.36 -11.15
CA TRP A 357 1.95 24.51 -11.09
C TRP A 357 1.14 24.64 -12.37
N THR A 358 -0.20 24.56 -12.27
CA THR A 358 -1.14 24.63 -13.42
C THR A 358 -1.97 25.91 -13.44
N ASN A 359 -1.89 26.75 -12.40
CA ASN A 359 -2.59 28.02 -12.32
C ASN A 359 -1.75 29.15 -12.91
N GLY A 360 -2.38 30.19 -13.43
CA GLY A 360 -1.69 31.37 -13.99
C GLY A 360 -0.97 32.19 -12.92
N SER A 361 -0.59 33.43 -13.29
CA SER A 361 0.14 34.38 -12.43
C SER A 361 -0.75 35.12 -11.42
N GLY A 362 -2.00 34.73 -11.27
CA GLY A 362 -2.97 35.37 -10.37
C GLY A 362 -3.76 36.49 -11.04
N PRO A 363 -4.59 37.22 -10.31
CA PRO A 363 -4.83 37.12 -8.85
C PRO A 363 -5.79 35.98 -8.41
N ASN A 364 -6.33 35.20 -9.33
CA ASN A 364 -7.28 34.14 -9.07
C ASN A 364 -6.69 32.76 -9.44
N CYS A 365 -7.20 31.71 -8.82
CA CYS A 365 -6.97 30.35 -9.28
C CYS A 365 -7.65 30.16 -10.65
N SER A 366 -6.95 29.62 -11.63
CA SER A 366 -7.41 29.52 -13.04
C SER A 366 -7.53 28.11 -13.57
N ASP A 367 -7.00 27.11 -12.86
CA ASP A 367 -7.18 25.71 -13.21
C ASP A 367 -8.66 25.30 -12.97
N ALA A 368 -9.23 24.57 -13.93
CA ALA A 368 -10.63 24.15 -13.90
C ALA A 368 -10.97 23.17 -12.75
N ASN A 369 -9.95 22.49 -12.20
CA ASN A 369 -10.12 21.47 -11.17
C ASN A 369 -9.83 21.99 -9.75
N VAL A 370 -9.64 23.27 -9.56
CA VAL A 370 -9.41 23.84 -8.24
C VAL A 370 -10.68 23.73 -7.38
N ILE A 371 -10.49 23.41 -6.10
CA ILE A 371 -11.58 23.47 -5.11
C ILE A 371 -12.23 24.85 -5.15
N SER A 372 -13.57 24.87 -5.32
CA SER A 372 -14.33 26.11 -5.38
C SER A 372 -14.10 26.98 -4.14
N GLY A 373 -13.88 28.27 -4.35
CA GLY A 373 -13.63 29.23 -3.28
C GLY A 373 -12.19 29.29 -2.77
N SER A 374 -11.26 28.54 -3.37
CA SER A 374 -9.83 28.63 -3.07
C SER A 374 -9.30 30.04 -3.34
N LYS A 375 -8.29 30.43 -2.58
CA LYS A 375 -7.66 31.75 -2.66
C LYS A 375 -6.24 31.65 -3.21
N TYR A 376 -5.97 32.32 -4.32
CA TYR A 376 -4.63 32.43 -4.86
C TYR A 376 -3.63 32.95 -3.80
N PRO A 377 -2.42 32.39 -3.67
CA PRO A 377 -1.84 31.36 -4.53
C PRO A 377 -2.17 29.90 -4.11
N ASN A 378 -2.93 29.68 -3.05
CA ASN A 378 -3.30 28.32 -2.62
C ASN A 378 -4.49 27.83 -3.44
N CYS A 379 -4.19 27.12 -4.53
CA CYS A 379 -5.15 26.65 -5.52
C CYS A 379 -5.19 25.11 -5.56
N PRO A 380 -5.55 24.42 -4.44
CA PRO A 380 -5.53 22.98 -4.41
C PRO A 380 -6.52 22.39 -5.42
N ASP A 381 -6.11 21.33 -6.06
CA ASP A 381 -6.96 20.50 -6.88
C ASP A 381 -8.09 19.88 -6.04
N ASN A 382 -9.26 19.67 -6.63
CA ASN A 382 -10.42 19.11 -5.95
C ASN A 382 -10.25 17.65 -5.47
N LEU A 383 -9.23 16.94 -5.99
CA LEU A 383 -8.80 15.62 -5.51
C LEU A 383 -7.49 15.66 -4.70
N PHE A 384 -6.97 16.85 -4.38
CA PHE A 384 -5.86 16.98 -3.47
C PHE A 384 -6.30 16.65 -2.04
N GLN A 385 -5.81 15.53 -1.52
CA GLN A 385 -6.10 15.10 -0.16
C GLN A 385 -5.07 15.69 0.80
N PHE A 386 -5.49 16.64 1.64
CA PHE A 386 -4.59 17.38 2.53
C PHE A 386 -3.83 16.50 3.51
N HIS A 387 -4.43 15.37 3.92
CA HIS A 387 -3.82 14.42 4.83
C HIS A 387 -2.80 13.49 4.16
N HIS A 388 -2.71 13.46 2.83
CA HIS A 388 -1.67 12.76 2.09
C HIS A 388 -0.32 13.48 2.10
N GLN A 389 -0.25 14.64 2.78
CA GLN A 389 0.99 15.34 3.06
C GLN A 389 1.27 15.31 4.57
N PRO A 390 1.73 14.14 5.12
CA PRO A 390 1.80 13.94 6.56
C PRO A 390 2.77 14.89 7.26
N PHE A 391 3.85 15.31 6.61
CA PHE A 391 4.80 16.25 7.19
C PHE A 391 4.19 17.64 7.44
N ASN A 392 3.09 18.00 6.77
CA ASN A 392 2.41 19.28 6.96
C ASN A 392 1.72 19.41 8.34
N TYR A 393 1.64 18.31 9.09
CA TYR A 393 1.16 18.30 10.48
C TYR A 393 2.26 18.65 11.50
N TYR A 394 3.53 18.70 11.09
CA TYR A 394 4.66 18.87 12.01
C TYR A 394 5.18 20.29 12.03
N ALA A 395 5.42 20.82 13.24
CA ALA A 395 5.92 22.17 13.43
C ALA A 395 7.25 22.43 12.68
N ALA A 396 8.10 21.40 12.60
CA ALA A 396 9.40 21.48 11.91
C ALA A 396 9.30 21.69 10.39
N TYR A 397 8.11 21.48 9.79
CA TYR A 397 7.83 21.64 8.35
C TYR A 397 6.78 22.72 8.07
N ALA A 398 6.53 23.60 9.05
CA ALA A 398 5.62 24.73 8.91
C ALA A 398 6.05 25.69 7.78
N PRO A 399 5.15 26.52 7.24
CA PRO A 399 5.52 27.59 6.32
C PRO A 399 6.61 28.49 6.92
N GLY A 400 7.69 28.71 6.17
CA GLY A 400 8.87 29.47 6.62
C GLY A 400 9.98 28.62 7.23
N GLU A 401 9.72 27.37 7.61
CA GLU A 401 10.74 26.48 8.13
C GLU A 401 11.61 25.88 7.00
N THR A 402 12.91 25.74 7.25
CA THR A 402 13.86 25.25 6.23
C THR A 402 13.58 23.81 5.78
N LYS A 403 13.06 22.97 6.67
CA LYS A 403 12.73 21.58 6.36
C LYS A 403 11.53 21.45 5.40
N ARG A 404 10.72 22.51 5.26
CA ARG A 404 9.61 22.51 4.29
C ARG A 404 10.07 22.34 2.85
N ALA A 405 11.32 22.68 2.52
CA ALA A 405 11.92 22.48 1.19
C ALA A 405 12.01 21.00 0.76
N HIS A 406 11.81 20.05 1.67
CA HIS A 406 11.70 18.63 1.35
C HIS A 406 10.31 18.21 0.84
N LEU A 407 9.30 19.11 0.96
CA LEU A 407 7.93 18.88 0.50
C LEU A 407 7.80 19.45 -0.91
N ARG A 408 7.65 18.58 -1.90
CA ARG A 408 7.80 18.91 -3.32
C ARG A 408 6.63 18.34 -4.12
N ASP A 409 6.51 18.77 -5.35
CA ASP A 409 5.50 18.25 -6.27
C ASP A 409 5.99 16.99 -6.98
N GLU A 410 5.08 16.04 -7.27
CA GLU A 410 5.38 14.82 -8.01
C GLU A 410 5.90 15.09 -9.42
N ALA A 411 5.44 16.16 -10.07
CA ALA A 411 5.97 16.59 -11.36
C ALA A 411 7.48 16.79 -11.32
N GLU A 412 8.02 17.31 -10.21
CA GLU A 412 9.47 17.46 -10.04
C GLU A 412 10.19 16.10 -9.92
N PHE A 413 9.56 15.10 -9.27
CA PHE A 413 10.11 13.74 -9.23
C PHE A 413 10.25 13.17 -10.64
N LEU A 414 9.22 13.30 -11.46
CA LEU A 414 9.22 12.83 -12.85
C LEU A 414 10.27 13.57 -13.70
N ASP A 415 10.39 14.88 -13.54
CA ASP A 415 11.39 15.70 -14.25
C ASP A 415 12.82 15.27 -13.88
N VAL A 416 13.12 15.13 -12.58
CA VAL A 416 14.44 14.72 -12.08
C VAL A 416 14.77 13.29 -12.51
N ALA A 417 13.82 12.36 -12.42
CA ALA A 417 14.02 10.99 -12.85
C ALA A 417 14.29 10.92 -14.36
N SER A 418 13.49 11.61 -15.17
CA SER A 418 13.62 11.65 -16.64
C SER A 418 14.93 12.31 -17.11
N ALA A 419 15.39 13.35 -16.43
CA ALA A 419 16.65 14.03 -16.73
C ALA A 419 17.88 13.23 -16.31
N SER A 420 17.71 12.17 -15.48
CA SER A 420 18.80 11.34 -14.99
C SER A 420 19.39 10.49 -16.12
N SER A 421 20.64 10.76 -16.49
CA SER A 421 21.29 10.15 -17.67
C SER A 421 22.74 9.75 -17.41
N GLY A 422 23.30 8.93 -18.28
CA GLY A 422 24.69 8.47 -18.21
C GLY A 422 24.97 7.64 -16.95
N LYS A 423 25.76 8.19 -16.03
CA LYS A 423 26.07 7.56 -14.74
C LYS A 423 25.43 8.28 -13.54
N HIS A 424 24.73 9.36 -13.80
CA HIS A 424 24.19 10.25 -12.77
C HIS A 424 22.68 10.03 -12.61
N CYS A 425 22.27 9.63 -11.41
CA CYS A 425 20.88 9.65 -10.95
C CYS A 425 20.69 10.93 -10.13
N GLY A 426 19.74 11.78 -10.52
CA GLY A 426 19.43 13.03 -9.84
C GLY A 426 18.47 12.87 -8.66
N LEU A 427 17.82 11.70 -8.51
CA LEU A 427 16.89 11.46 -7.41
C LEU A 427 17.59 11.56 -6.05
N PRO A 428 16.91 12.05 -5.01
CA PRO A 428 17.41 11.96 -3.64
C PRO A 428 17.69 10.49 -3.25
N PRO A 429 18.57 10.24 -2.26
CA PRO A 429 18.74 8.92 -1.66
C PRO A 429 17.45 8.29 -1.13
N VAL A 430 16.47 9.11 -0.69
CA VAL A 430 15.14 8.66 -0.29
C VAL A 430 14.10 9.59 -0.91
N SER A 431 13.18 9.02 -1.67
CA SER A 431 12.03 9.71 -2.27
C SER A 431 10.75 8.99 -1.84
N PHE A 432 9.83 9.72 -1.24
CA PHE A 432 8.46 9.29 -1.08
C PHE A 432 7.64 9.95 -2.20
N VAL A 433 6.81 9.18 -2.87
CA VAL A 433 5.96 9.64 -3.97
C VAL A 433 4.52 9.32 -3.62
N LYS A 434 3.68 10.34 -3.61
CA LYS A 434 2.25 10.22 -3.32
C LYS A 434 1.44 10.80 -4.48
N PRO A 435 0.88 9.96 -5.36
CA PRO A 435 0.08 10.41 -6.49
C PRO A 435 -1.14 11.24 -6.06
N LEU A 436 -1.59 12.12 -6.96
CA LEU A 436 -2.84 12.85 -6.79
C LEU A 436 -4.03 11.89 -6.79
N GLY A 437 -5.17 12.31 -6.20
CA GLY A 437 -6.33 11.46 -6.01
C GLY A 437 -6.83 10.72 -7.25
N GLU A 438 -6.77 11.32 -8.47
CA GLU A 438 -7.18 10.63 -9.70
C GLU A 438 -6.22 9.52 -10.15
N GLU A 439 -5.00 9.50 -9.60
CA GLU A 439 -3.87 8.68 -10.04
C GLU A 439 -3.42 7.69 -8.97
N ASN A 440 -4.13 7.57 -7.85
CA ASN A 440 -3.71 6.79 -6.68
C ASN A 440 -4.54 5.51 -6.43
N GLU A 441 -5.44 5.16 -7.34
CA GLU A 441 -6.33 3.97 -7.27
C GLU A 441 -7.45 4.03 -6.21
N HIS A 442 -7.62 5.11 -5.46
CA HIS A 442 -8.62 5.20 -4.39
C HIS A 442 -10.06 4.99 -4.88
N PRO A 443 -10.79 3.98 -4.37
CA PRO A 443 -12.19 3.79 -4.73
C PRO A 443 -13.05 5.03 -4.45
N GLY A 444 -14.05 5.29 -5.29
CA GLY A 444 -14.96 6.42 -5.12
C GLY A 444 -14.57 7.68 -5.90
N TYR A 445 -13.31 7.87 -6.31
CA TYR A 445 -12.90 9.02 -7.14
C TYR A 445 -11.73 8.75 -8.10
N ALA A 446 -11.12 7.59 -8.03
CA ALA A 446 -10.14 7.11 -8.99
C ALA A 446 -10.58 5.77 -9.59
N SER A 447 -9.97 5.37 -10.69
CA SER A 447 -10.12 4.02 -11.22
C SER A 447 -8.80 3.27 -11.11
N GLU A 448 -8.89 1.98 -10.83
CA GLU A 448 -7.75 1.09 -10.71
C GLU A 448 -6.93 1.03 -12.01
N PRO A 449 -7.53 1.00 -13.23
CA PRO A 449 -6.75 1.08 -14.46
C PRO A 449 -6.01 2.40 -14.65
N ASN A 450 -6.59 3.54 -14.25
CA ASN A 450 -5.93 4.84 -14.37
C ASN A 450 -4.76 4.97 -13.39
N GLY A 451 -4.99 4.69 -12.11
CA GLY A 451 -3.95 4.74 -11.09
C GLY A 451 -2.83 3.74 -11.37
N SER A 452 -3.17 2.51 -11.74
CA SER A 452 -2.17 1.50 -12.12
C SER A 452 -1.37 1.89 -13.37
N ASN A 453 -1.94 2.63 -14.35
CA ASN A 453 -1.20 3.22 -15.46
C ASN A 453 -0.24 4.32 -14.99
N HIS A 454 -0.66 5.13 -14.02
CA HIS A 454 0.21 6.14 -13.42
C HIS A 454 1.37 5.48 -12.67
N LEU A 455 1.10 4.45 -11.86
CA LEU A 455 2.12 3.62 -11.21
C LEU A 455 3.12 3.05 -12.23
N VAL A 456 2.65 2.51 -13.36
CA VAL A 456 3.53 2.05 -14.46
C VAL A 456 4.38 3.20 -15.01
N THR A 457 3.83 4.41 -15.10
CA THR A 457 4.57 5.59 -15.57
C THR A 457 5.70 5.96 -14.62
N LEU A 458 5.45 5.99 -13.31
CA LEU A 458 6.45 6.25 -12.28
C LEU A 458 7.59 5.21 -12.34
N VAL A 459 7.24 3.92 -12.31
CA VAL A 459 8.21 2.82 -12.36
C VAL A 459 9.02 2.86 -13.66
N ARG A 460 8.37 3.03 -14.81
CA ARG A 460 9.02 3.08 -16.12
C ARG A 460 9.96 4.26 -16.26
N THR A 461 9.62 5.40 -15.69
CA THR A 461 10.49 6.59 -15.69
C THR A 461 11.78 6.32 -14.94
N ILE A 462 11.72 5.66 -13.78
CA ILE A 462 12.90 5.24 -13.04
C ILE A 462 13.71 4.22 -13.85
N GLU A 463 13.07 3.17 -14.35
CA GLU A 463 13.72 2.05 -15.06
C GLU A 463 14.41 2.48 -16.37
N ARG A 464 13.93 3.52 -17.03
CA ARG A 464 14.53 4.09 -18.24
C ARG A 464 15.64 5.10 -17.97
N SER A 465 15.84 5.48 -16.72
CA SER A 465 16.83 6.49 -16.31
C SER A 465 18.15 5.87 -15.80
N ALA A 466 19.13 6.73 -15.54
CA ALA A 466 20.37 6.31 -14.90
C ALA A 466 20.18 5.78 -13.46
N CYS A 467 18.99 5.98 -12.88
CA CYS A 467 18.65 5.54 -11.53
C CYS A 467 18.41 4.02 -11.44
N ALA A 468 17.93 3.37 -12.51
CA ALA A 468 17.49 1.96 -12.51
C ALA A 468 18.48 0.98 -11.85
N LYS A 469 19.79 1.19 -12.04
CA LYS A 469 20.83 0.21 -11.66
C LYS A 469 21.04 0.05 -10.15
N ASP A 470 20.68 1.03 -9.33
CA ASP A 470 20.95 1.08 -7.90
C ASP A 470 19.78 1.65 -7.08
N THR A 471 18.57 1.62 -7.64
CA THR A 471 17.31 1.97 -6.99
C THR A 471 16.57 0.72 -6.49
N MET A 472 15.91 0.86 -5.37
CA MET A 472 14.89 -0.04 -4.85
C MET A 472 13.58 0.76 -4.81
N VAL A 473 12.65 0.40 -5.68
CA VAL A 473 11.29 0.94 -5.66
C VAL A 473 10.45 0.06 -4.75
N ILE A 474 9.75 0.67 -3.82
CA ILE A 474 8.79 0.04 -2.91
C ILE A 474 7.45 0.65 -3.26
N VAL A 475 6.52 -0.16 -3.74
CA VAL A 475 5.12 0.21 -3.93
C VAL A 475 4.36 -0.39 -2.77
N ALA A 476 3.62 0.42 -2.03
CA ALA A 476 2.75 -0.03 -0.96
C ALA A 476 1.46 0.80 -0.99
N TYR A 477 0.36 0.15 -0.66
CA TYR A 477 -0.90 0.83 -0.40
C TYR A 477 -0.90 1.30 1.05
N ASP A 478 -1.61 2.35 1.34
CA ASP A 478 -1.60 2.94 2.68
C ASP A 478 -2.44 2.11 3.66
N GLU A 479 -3.62 1.65 3.21
CA GLU A 479 -4.53 0.85 4.01
C GLU A 479 -5.53 0.07 3.13
N PHE A 480 -6.46 -0.65 3.73
CA PHE A 480 -7.32 -1.67 3.11
C PHE A 480 -8.57 -1.15 2.38
N GLY A 481 -8.92 0.13 2.52
CA GLY A 481 -10.08 0.75 1.88
C GLY A 481 -11.44 0.19 2.29
N GLY A 482 -11.57 -0.40 3.48
CA GLY A 482 -12.79 -1.10 3.90
C GLY A 482 -13.00 -2.44 3.21
N GLN A 483 -12.04 -2.91 2.41
CA GLN A 483 -12.11 -4.11 1.59
C GLN A 483 -11.65 -5.34 2.38
N TRP A 484 -12.35 -6.44 2.16
CA TRP A 484 -12.04 -7.70 2.81
C TRP A 484 -10.69 -8.29 2.38
N ASP A 485 -10.00 -8.90 3.37
CA ASP A 485 -8.86 -9.78 3.16
C ASP A 485 -8.99 -11.04 4.01
N HIS A 486 -8.53 -12.19 3.51
CA HIS A 486 -8.67 -13.43 4.26
C HIS A 486 -7.58 -13.63 5.31
N VAL A 487 -6.46 -12.92 5.24
CA VAL A 487 -5.34 -13.10 6.16
C VAL A 487 -5.50 -12.21 7.38
N SER A 488 -5.47 -12.83 8.56
CA SER A 488 -5.55 -12.12 9.84
C SER A 488 -4.24 -11.39 10.14
N PRO A 489 -4.28 -10.10 10.51
CA PRO A 489 -3.07 -9.37 10.88
C PRO A 489 -2.46 -9.85 12.20
N PRO A 490 -1.16 -9.56 12.43
CA PRO A 490 -0.51 -9.81 13.72
C PRO A 490 -1.28 -9.22 14.91
N GLY A 491 -1.34 -9.97 16.01
CA GLY A 491 -2.09 -9.57 17.20
C GLY A 491 -3.59 -9.83 17.14
N GLN A 492 -4.12 -10.28 15.99
CA GLN A 492 -5.52 -10.66 15.86
C GLN A 492 -5.64 -12.20 15.89
N GLY A 493 -6.46 -12.70 16.84
CA GLY A 493 -6.62 -14.14 17.07
C GLY A 493 -5.31 -14.83 17.40
N ALA A 494 -4.95 -15.86 16.63
CA ALA A 494 -3.73 -16.64 16.82
C ALA A 494 -2.53 -16.15 15.97
N THR A 495 -2.70 -15.06 15.21
CA THR A 495 -1.64 -14.57 14.32
C THR A 495 -0.54 -13.88 15.13
N ALA A 496 0.63 -14.51 15.19
CA ALA A 496 1.79 -13.97 15.88
C ALA A 496 2.53 -12.92 15.04
N GLY A 497 3.23 -12.01 15.72
CA GLY A 497 4.07 -10.99 15.09
C GLY A 497 4.11 -9.70 15.90
N PRO A 498 4.98 -8.75 15.53
CA PRO A 498 5.00 -7.42 16.14
C PRO A 498 3.64 -6.73 15.99
N HIS A 499 3.09 -6.26 17.09
CA HIS A 499 1.81 -5.54 17.15
C HIS A 499 1.72 -4.70 18.42
N ASP A 500 0.78 -3.77 18.43
CA ASP A 500 0.38 -2.97 19.58
C ASP A 500 -1.12 -2.63 19.49
N GLU A 501 -1.59 -1.72 20.34
CA GLU A 501 -3.00 -1.28 20.36
C GLU A 501 -3.44 -0.50 19.11
N TRP A 502 -2.50 -0.05 18.29
CA TRP A 502 -2.75 0.72 17.08
C TRP A 502 -2.87 -0.17 15.83
N GLY A 503 -2.30 -1.37 15.85
CA GLY A 503 -2.26 -2.28 14.70
C GLY A 503 -1.20 -3.39 14.86
N PRO A 504 -0.82 -4.04 13.76
CA PRO A 504 -1.18 -3.80 12.35
C PRO A 504 -2.66 -4.02 12.05
N GLY A 505 -3.13 -3.31 11.01
CA GLY A 505 -4.44 -3.57 10.42
C GLY A 505 -4.38 -4.58 9.29
N SER A 506 -5.35 -4.54 8.39
CA SER A 506 -5.54 -5.49 7.30
C SER A 506 -4.33 -5.63 6.40
N ARG A 507 -4.22 -6.78 5.73
CA ARG A 507 -3.18 -7.01 4.73
C ARG A 507 -3.45 -6.17 3.50
N ILE A 508 -2.38 -5.50 2.99
CA ILE A 508 -2.42 -4.56 1.87
C ILE A 508 -1.50 -5.00 0.74
N ALA A 509 -1.74 -4.48 -0.46
CA ALA A 509 -0.92 -4.76 -1.62
C ALA A 509 0.47 -4.11 -1.50
N ALA A 510 1.54 -4.86 -1.84
CA ALA A 510 2.90 -4.33 -1.84
C ALA A 510 3.81 -5.03 -2.86
N LEU A 511 4.68 -4.23 -3.52
CA LEU A 511 5.69 -4.70 -4.48
C LEU A 511 7.05 -4.09 -4.15
N VAL A 512 8.11 -4.82 -4.45
CA VAL A 512 9.48 -4.29 -4.48
C VAL A 512 10.10 -4.54 -5.84
N ILE A 513 10.57 -3.49 -6.50
CA ILE A 513 11.25 -3.57 -7.80
C ILE A 513 12.72 -3.20 -7.59
N SER A 514 13.64 -4.10 -7.94
CA SER A 514 15.07 -3.84 -7.78
C SER A 514 15.91 -4.77 -8.65
N PRO A 515 16.96 -4.26 -9.31
CA PRO A 515 17.90 -5.08 -10.08
C PRO A 515 18.69 -6.08 -9.21
N SER A 516 18.69 -5.89 -7.89
CA SER A 516 19.42 -6.74 -6.93
C SER A 516 18.66 -7.99 -6.49
N LEU A 517 17.41 -8.19 -6.93
CA LEU A 517 16.63 -9.40 -6.66
C LEU A 517 17.28 -10.64 -7.29
N GLY A 518 17.06 -11.79 -6.66
CA GLY A 518 17.68 -13.06 -7.05
C GLY A 518 17.15 -13.66 -8.35
N ALA A 519 15.89 -13.37 -8.68
CA ALA A 519 15.19 -13.85 -9.87
C ALA A 519 14.37 -12.72 -10.52
N PRO A 520 13.89 -12.90 -11.75
CA PRO A 520 13.00 -11.93 -12.41
C PRO A 520 11.72 -11.67 -11.62
N PHE A 521 11.13 -12.70 -11.05
CA PHE A 521 9.97 -12.65 -10.18
C PHE A 521 10.17 -13.52 -8.94
N VAL A 522 9.82 -12.97 -7.77
CA VAL A 522 9.83 -13.68 -6.49
C VAL A 522 8.56 -13.35 -5.69
N VAL A 523 8.11 -14.28 -4.85
CA VAL A 523 7.10 -14.01 -3.82
C VAL A 523 7.79 -14.02 -2.47
N ASP A 524 7.64 -12.94 -1.70
CA ASP A 524 8.14 -12.85 -0.33
C ASP A 524 6.99 -13.04 0.66
N HIS A 525 6.99 -14.19 1.33
CA HIS A 525 6.02 -14.55 2.36
C HIS A 525 6.42 -14.05 3.76
N THR A 526 7.49 -13.26 3.86
CA THR A 526 7.93 -12.70 5.14
C THR A 526 6.90 -11.70 5.64
N GLN A 527 6.56 -11.80 6.92
CA GLN A 527 5.64 -10.86 7.56
C GLN A 527 6.28 -9.47 7.68
N HIS A 528 5.58 -8.47 7.17
CA HIS A 528 5.93 -7.06 7.16
C HIS A 528 4.72 -6.20 7.51
N ASP A 529 4.96 -4.96 7.91
CA ASP A 529 3.95 -3.90 7.88
C ASP A 529 4.56 -2.60 7.30
N THR A 530 3.78 -1.53 7.20
CA THR A 530 4.24 -0.25 6.66
C THR A 530 5.50 0.25 7.38
N THR A 531 5.67 -0.04 8.69
CA THR A 531 6.89 0.35 9.43
C THR A 531 8.13 -0.45 9.02
N SER A 532 7.98 -1.56 8.27
CA SER A 532 9.12 -2.25 7.65
C SER A 532 9.84 -1.37 6.61
N ILE A 533 9.16 -0.39 6.03
CA ILE A 533 9.77 0.63 5.18
C ILE A 533 10.71 1.50 6.01
N LEU A 534 10.27 1.94 7.20
CA LEU A 534 11.09 2.70 8.14
C LEU A 534 12.30 1.87 8.60
N ALA A 535 12.08 0.65 9.06
CA ALA A 535 13.15 -0.28 9.48
C ALA A 535 14.19 -0.47 8.36
N THR A 536 13.76 -0.50 7.08
CA THR A 536 14.67 -0.62 5.92
C THR A 536 15.58 0.61 5.79
N LEU A 537 15.02 1.80 5.91
CA LEU A 537 15.77 3.06 5.86
C LEU A 537 16.68 3.22 7.08
N GLU A 538 16.19 2.88 8.25
CA GLU A 538 16.90 2.94 9.52
C GLU A 538 18.13 2.02 9.52
N HIS A 539 17.97 0.78 9.11
CA HIS A 539 19.07 -0.16 8.96
C HIS A 539 20.07 0.27 7.86
N ARG A 540 19.55 0.79 6.74
CA ARG A 540 20.39 1.23 5.61
C ARG A 540 21.27 2.41 5.97
N TYR A 541 20.72 3.40 6.68
CA TYR A 541 21.43 4.63 7.02
C TYR A 541 21.96 4.67 8.46
N ASN A 542 21.77 3.59 9.21
CA ASN A 542 22.17 3.47 10.61
C ASN A 542 21.66 4.65 11.45
N VAL A 543 20.36 4.86 11.39
CA VAL A 543 19.59 5.79 12.25
C VAL A 543 18.83 5.01 13.30
N ALA A 544 18.50 5.67 14.41
CA ALA A 544 17.72 5.04 15.48
C ALA A 544 16.26 4.90 15.06
N PRO A 545 15.58 3.82 15.45
CA PRO A 545 14.14 3.67 15.27
C PRO A 545 13.35 4.86 15.82
N LEU A 546 12.18 5.09 15.24
CA LEU A 546 11.24 6.12 15.67
C LEU A 546 10.35 5.65 16.82
N GLY A 547 9.96 4.38 16.79
CA GLY A 547 9.08 3.75 17.76
C GLY A 547 9.48 2.32 18.12
N THR A 548 8.56 1.61 18.74
CA THR A 548 8.76 0.20 19.15
C THR A 548 8.42 -0.77 18.01
N ARG A 549 7.47 -0.39 17.14
CA ARG A 549 7.02 -1.24 16.04
C ARG A 549 8.07 -1.36 14.95
N ASP A 550 8.61 -0.25 14.45
CA ASP A 550 9.69 -0.21 13.46
C ASP A 550 10.98 -0.87 13.97
N ALA A 551 11.26 -0.76 15.27
CA ALA A 551 12.36 -1.49 15.92
C ALA A 551 12.15 -3.02 15.95
N ALA A 552 10.91 -3.50 15.93
CA ALA A 552 10.58 -4.92 16.11
C ALA A 552 10.30 -5.66 14.79
N VAL A 553 9.84 -4.97 13.74
CA VAL A 553 9.52 -5.57 12.45
C VAL A 553 10.77 -5.92 11.65
N ARG A 554 10.62 -6.82 10.68
CA ARG A 554 11.68 -7.11 9.72
C ARG A 554 11.77 -6.02 8.65
N ASP A 555 12.99 -5.66 8.27
CA ASP A 555 13.21 -4.80 7.10
C ASP A 555 12.94 -5.55 5.78
N LEU A 556 12.77 -4.81 4.69
CA LEU A 556 12.45 -5.36 3.37
C LEU A 556 13.63 -6.06 2.68
N SER A 557 14.78 -6.24 3.35
CA SER A 557 15.90 -6.99 2.75
C SER A 557 15.60 -8.50 2.59
N SER A 558 14.54 -9.01 3.18
CA SER A 558 14.01 -10.37 2.98
C SER A 558 13.76 -10.68 1.51
N VAL A 559 13.30 -9.73 0.69
CA VAL A 559 13.07 -9.88 -0.76
C VAL A 559 14.31 -10.38 -1.51
N PHE A 560 15.51 -10.08 -1.00
CA PHE A 560 16.76 -10.55 -1.62
C PHE A 560 17.06 -12.03 -1.35
N LEU A 561 16.36 -12.64 -0.41
CA LEU A 561 16.45 -14.06 -0.04
C LEU A 561 15.29 -14.88 -0.57
N ALA A 562 14.21 -14.23 -1.00
CA ALA A 562 13.02 -14.88 -1.53
C ALA A 562 13.37 -15.72 -2.77
N LYS A 563 12.70 -16.86 -2.90
CA LYS A 563 12.91 -17.80 -4.00
C LYS A 563 12.12 -17.35 -5.23
N ALA A 564 12.62 -17.76 -6.42
CA ALA A 564 11.84 -17.59 -7.63
C ALA A 564 10.45 -18.22 -7.47
N ALA A 565 9.43 -17.50 -7.88
CA ALA A 565 8.10 -18.08 -8.06
C ALA A 565 8.08 -18.91 -9.36
N HIS A 566 7.32 -19.99 -9.34
CA HIS A 566 7.15 -20.91 -10.48
C HIS A 566 5.79 -20.73 -11.13
#